data_b8ae3f63bb4cfbad44967f02be0d3689
#
_entry.id   b8ae3f63bb4cfbad44967f02be0d3689
#
_cell.length_a   1.000
_cell.length_b   1.000
_cell.length_c   1.000
_cell.angle_alpha   90.00
_cell.angle_beta   90.00
_cell.angle_gamma   90.00
#
_symmetry.space_group_name_H-M   'P 1'
#
loop_
_entity.id
_entity.type
_entity.pdbx_description
1 polymer ?
#
loop_
_entity_poly.entity_id
_entity_poly.type
_entity_poly.pdbx_seq_one_letter_code
_entity_poly.pdbx_strand_id
1 'polypeptide(L)'
;MRHAWGMKIAITGPSGLIGSALVPHLRARGDDVILLVRRPATAPDEASWDPNAGTVDLDALTGVEAVVHLAGAGVGDHRWSDDYKKLILDSRVNGTHTIVRAMTELDLPPRALIAGSAIGWYGDTGDHAVDETAPAGTSFLADVVRAWEAAAEPAIAAGIRVVHARTGLVVSAPDSTMGPLVSILKVAVGGTSGGSGGAFGPLIPSVRLNLAGRLGPGTQYWSWISLRDEVNALTFLLDNDDISGPVNLTGPTPVTNPEVAEALKQEIGRAWL
;
A
#
# COMPACT_ATOMS: atom_id res chain seq x y z
N MET A 1 3.02 17.50 18.99
CA MET A 1 1.82 18.16 19.60
C MET A 1 0.61 17.73 18.79
N ARG A 2 -0.43 17.14 19.39
CA ARG A 2 -1.67 16.86 18.64
C ARG A 2 -2.31 18.20 18.28
N HIS A 3 -2.61 18.40 16.99
CA HIS A 3 -3.42 19.53 16.56
C HIS A 3 -4.78 19.43 17.26
N ALA A 4 -5.28 20.54 17.82
CA ALA A 4 -6.60 20.62 18.46
C ALA A 4 -7.75 20.46 17.44
N TRP A 5 -7.42 20.49 16.15
CA TRP A 5 -8.27 20.33 14.97
C TRP A 5 -7.64 19.25 14.09
N GLY A 6 -8.45 18.40 13.47
CA GLY A 6 -7.97 17.36 12.57
C GLY A 6 -7.11 17.93 11.42
N MET A 7 -6.27 17.11 10.85
CA MET A 7 -5.39 17.44 9.71
C MET A 7 -6.19 17.35 8.41
N LYS A 8 -5.95 18.24 7.43
CA LYS A 8 -6.48 18.07 6.07
C LYS A 8 -5.52 17.18 5.25
N ILE A 9 -5.99 16.02 4.84
CA ILE A 9 -5.17 14.97 4.23
C ILE A 9 -5.74 14.58 2.87
N ALA A 10 -4.92 14.59 1.81
CA ALA A 10 -5.31 14.04 0.53
C ALA A 10 -4.83 12.59 0.38
N ILE A 11 -5.69 11.71 -0.17
CA ILE A 11 -5.39 10.29 -0.29
C ILE A 11 -5.62 9.83 -1.73
N THR A 12 -4.60 9.22 -2.35
CA THR A 12 -4.76 8.47 -3.59
C THR A 12 -5.01 7.00 -3.29
N GLY A 13 -5.72 6.30 -4.18
CA GLY A 13 -6.07 4.90 -3.96
C GLY A 13 -7.07 4.66 -2.81
N PRO A 14 -8.05 5.55 -2.55
CA PRO A 14 -8.96 5.45 -1.42
C PRO A 14 -9.86 4.21 -1.45
N SER A 15 -10.07 3.62 -2.64
CA SER A 15 -10.89 2.40 -2.83
C SER A 15 -10.08 1.10 -2.72
N GLY A 16 -8.75 1.17 -2.58
CA GLY A 16 -7.89 0.01 -2.38
C GLY A 16 -8.04 -0.62 -1.00
N LEU A 17 -7.39 -1.77 -0.76
CA LEU A 17 -7.45 -2.47 0.52
C LEU A 17 -7.05 -1.56 1.68
N ILE A 18 -5.88 -0.92 1.60
CA ILE A 18 -5.38 -0.05 2.66
C ILE A 18 -6.21 1.24 2.70
N GLY A 19 -6.44 1.88 1.56
CA GLY A 19 -7.17 3.15 1.49
C GLY A 19 -8.59 3.07 2.03
N SER A 20 -9.32 1.98 1.72
CA SER A 20 -10.69 1.78 2.21
C SER A 20 -10.80 1.59 3.74
N ALA A 21 -9.70 1.17 4.38
CA ALA A 21 -9.61 1.08 5.84
C ALA A 21 -9.04 2.38 6.46
N LEU A 22 -8.09 3.03 5.80
CA LEU A 22 -7.45 4.24 6.28
C LEU A 22 -8.42 5.45 6.29
N VAL A 23 -9.20 5.64 5.22
CA VAL A 23 -10.13 6.77 5.09
C VAL A 23 -11.12 6.86 6.27
N PRO A 24 -11.90 5.81 6.60
CA PRO A 24 -12.81 5.87 7.74
C PRO A 24 -12.07 6.02 9.08
N HIS A 25 -10.86 5.46 9.21
CA HIS A 25 -10.04 5.61 10.42
C HIS A 25 -9.63 7.06 10.64
N LEU A 26 -9.12 7.75 9.62
CA LEU A 26 -8.73 9.17 9.71
C LEU A 26 -9.94 10.08 9.96
N ARG A 27 -11.06 9.85 9.29
CA ARG A 27 -12.30 10.60 9.52
C ARG A 27 -12.83 10.42 10.94
N ALA A 28 -12.78 9.20 11.47
CA ALA A 28 -13.18 8.93 12.87
C ALA A 28 -12.26 9.62 13.88
N ARG A 29 -11.01 9.91 13.51
CA ARG A 29 -10.04 10.68 14.28
C ARG A 29 -10.34 12.20 14.24
N GLY A 30 -11.18 12.65 13.31
CA GLY A 30 -11.53 14.05 13.11
C GLY A 30 -10.74 14.75 12.00
N ASP A 31 -10.01 14.01 11.16
CA ASP A 31 -9.30 14.55 10.02
C ASP A 31 -10.26 14.89 8.86
N ASP A 32 -9.92 15.94 8.11
CA ASP A 32 -10.55 16.27 6.84
C ASP A 32 -9.86 15.53 5.71
N VAL A 33 -10.56 14.61 5.05
CA VAL A 33 -9.97 13.69 4.08
C VAL A 33 -10.49 13.96 2.67
N ILE A 34 -9.60 14.39 1.78
CA ILE A 34 -9.85 14.56 0.33
C ILE A 34 -9.44 13.30 -0.41
N LEU A 35 -10.37 12.74 -1.18
CA LEU A 35 -10.17 11.51 -1.95
C LEU A 35 -9.78 11.85 -3.39
N LEU A 36 -8.55 11.51 -3.78
CA LEU A 36 -8.09 11.65 -5.16
C LEU A 36 -8.58 10.47 -5.99
N VAL A 37 -9.52 10.76 -6.91
CA VAL A 37 -10.21 9.75 -7.74
C VAL A 37 -9.88 9.92 -9.22
N ARG A 38 -9.72 8.80 -9.95
CA ARG A 38 -9.40 8.80 -11.41
C ARG A 38 -10.61 8.99 -12.32
N ARG A 39 -11.72 9.39 -11.78
CA ARG A 39 -12.96 9.75 -12.46
C ARG A 39 -13.30 11.21 -12.13
N PRO A 40 -14.27 11.82 -12.81
CA PRO A 40 -14.79 13.11 -12.35
C PRO A 40 -15.23 13.03 -10.87
N ALA A 41 -14.88 14.05 -10.10
CA ALA A 41 -15.33 14.19 -8.72
C ALA A 41 -16.85 14.32 -8.67
N THR A 42 -17.50 13.61 -7.77
CA THR A 42 -18.97 13.59 -7.61
C THR A 42 -19.40 13.99 -6.19
N ALA A 43 -18.45 14.17 -5.28
CA ALA A 43 -18.68 14.57 -3.90
C ALA A 43 -17.72 15.72 -3.51
N PRO A 44 -18.09 16.55 -2.53
CA PRO A 44 -17.27 17.70 -2.12
C PRO A 44 -15.93 17.31 -1.48
N ASP A 45 -15.78 16.08 -1.01
CA ASP A 45 -14.57 15.50 -0.47
C ASP A 45 -13.76 14.70 -1.51
N GLU A 46 -14.08 14.83 -2.80
CA GLU A 46 -13.35 14.22 -3.90
C GLU A 46 -12.65 15.26 -4.76
N ALA A 47 -11.49 14.90 -5.27
CA ALA A 47 -10.75 15.64 -6.29
C ALA A 47 -10.36 14.73 -7.45
N SER A 48 -10.52 15.22 -8.67
CA SER A 48 -10.14 14.46 -9.86
C SER A 48 -8.63 14.50 -10.06
N TRP A 49 -8.06 13.36 -10.43
CA TRP A 49 -6.67 13.28 -10.87
C TRP A 49 -6.49 12.23 -11.98
N ASP A 50 -5.51 12.47 -12.85
CA ASP A 50 -5.12 11.52 -13.90
C ASP A 50 -3.59 11.37 -13.92
N PRO A 51 -3.06 10.25 -13.40
CA PRO A 51 -1.62 9.99 -13.41
C PRO A 51 -1.03 9.77 -14.81
N ASN A 52 -1.84 9.43 -15.81
CA ASN A 52 -1.36 9.26 -17.19
C ASN A 52 -1.24 10.61 -17.91
N ALA A 53 -2.20 11.50 -17.71
CA ALA A 53 -2.14 12.89 -18.19
C ALA A 53 -1.25 13.77 -17.31
N GLY A 54 -0.91 13.30 -16.11
CA GLY A 54 -0.16 14.05 -15.11
C GLY A 54 -0.96 15.23 -14.55
N THR A 55 -2.27 15.14 -14.36
CA THR A 55 -3.12 16.25 -13.89
C THR A 55 -3.76 15.95 -12.54
N VAL A 56 -3.93 17.00 -11.73
CA VAL A 56 -4.65 16.98 -10.45
C VAL A 56 -5.47 18.26 -10.35
N ASP A 57 -6.63 18.20 -9.74
CA ASP A 57 -7.40 19.37 -9.34
C ASP A 57 -6.68 20.07 -8.16
N LEU A 58 -5.91 21.12 -8.48
CA LEU A 58 -5.10 21.85 -7.49
C LEU A 58 -5.94 22.63 -6.50
N ASP A 59 -7.10 23.15 -6.93
CA ASP A 59 -7.98 23.93 -6.06
C ASP A 59 -8.48 23.08 -4.87
N ALA A 60 -8.79 21.80 -5.15
CA ALA A 60 -9.20 20.86 -4.12
C ALA A 60 -8.08 20.51 -3.13
N LEU A 61 -6.82 20.67 -3.53
CA LEU A 61 -5.65 20.45 -2.66
C LEU A 61 -5.28 21.66 -1.81
N THR A 62 -5.95 22.80 -1.99
CA THR A 62 -5.67 24.00 -1.19
C THR A 62 -5.84 23.71 0.30
N GLY A 63 -4.80 24.02 1.07
CA GLY A 63 -4.76 23.81 2.53
C GLY A 63 -4.57 22.35 2.97
N VAL A 64 -4.29 21.43 2.05
CA VAL A 64 -3.86 20.06 2.39
C VAL A 64 -2.51 20.11 3.11
N GLU A 65 -2.43 19.47 4.27
CA GLU A 65 -1.23 19.45 5.12
C GLU A 65 -0.35 18.23 4.86
N ALA A 66 -0.96 17.11 4.46
CA ALA A 66 -0.24 15.89 4.13
C ALA A 66 -0.91 15.12 2.99
N VAL A 67 -0.12 14.37 2.24
CA VAL A 67 -0.62 13.46 1.21
C VAL A 67 -0.24 12.02 1.55
N VAL A 68 -1.20 11.09 1.44
CA VAL A 68 -0.95 9.64 1.51
C VAL A 68 -1.17 9.06 0.11
N HIS A 69 -0.09 8.61 -0.51
CA HIS A 69 -0.09 8.14 -1.90
C HIS A 69 -0.04 6.61 -1.94
N LEU A 70 -1.21 5.95 -2.12
CA LEU A 70 -1.35 4.50 -2.13
C LEU A 70 -1.76 3.94 -3.51
N ALA A 71 -1.90 4.79 -4.53
CA ALA A 71 -2.36 4.35 -5.84
C ALA A 71 -1.27 3.61 -6.60
N GLY A 72 -1.66 2.53 -7.26
CA GLY A 72 -0.81 1.72 -8.13
C GLY A 72 -1.58 0.52 -8.67
N ALA A 73 -1.18 -0.02 -9.82
CA ALA A 73 -1.74 -1.26 -10.34
C ALA A 73 -1.39 -2.44 -9.43
N GLY A 74 -2.32 -3.36 -9.23
CA GLY A 74 -2.10 -4.53 -8.40
C GLY A 74 -1.04 -5.47 -8.97
N VAL A 75 -0.07 -5.86 -8.15
CA VAL A 75 1.00 -6.77 -8.60
C VAL A 75 0.46 -8.18 -8.87
N GLY A 76 -0.62 -8.56 -8.20
CA GLY A 76 -1.24 -9.89 -8.29
C GLY A 76 -2.51 -9.96 -9.16
N ASP A 77 -2.94 -8.88 -9.82
CA ASP A 77 -4.23 -8.84 -10.53
C ASP A 77 -4.20 -9.61 -11.85
N HIS A 78 -3.04 -9.67 -12.51
CA HIS A 78 -2.85 -10.36 -13.79
C HIS A 78 -1.51 -11.11 -13.83
N ARG A 79 -1.40 -12.00 -14.83
CA ARG A 79 -0.13 -12.65 -15.14
C ARG A 79 0.89 -11.60 -15.64
N TRP A 80 2.14 -11.74 -15.23
CA TRP A 80 3.24 -10.82 -15.57
C TRP A 80 3.71 -10.98 -17.02
N SER A 81 2.93 -10.45 -17.97
CA SER A 81 3.39 -10.14 -19.31
C SER A 81 4.29 -8.89 -19.28
N ASP A 82 5.03 -8.62 -20.34
CA ASP A 82 5.86 -7.42 -20.42
C ASP A 82 5.01 -6.14 -20.34
N ASP A 83 3.82 -6.13 -20.97
CA ASP A 83 2.86 -5.01 -20.86
C ASP A 83 2.37 -4.82 -19.43
N TYR A 84 2.11 -5.93 -18.70
CA TYR A 84 1.64 -5.82 -17.33
C TYR A 84 2.75 -5.39 -16.36
N LYS A 85 3.98 -5.84 -16.58
CA LYS A 85 5.15 -5.36 -15.85
C LYS A 85 5.36 -3.86 -16.07
N LYS A 86 5.20 -3.40 -17.33
CA LYS A 86 5.24 -1.98 -17.65
C LYS A 86 4.15 -1.21 -16.93
N LEU A 87 2.91 -1.72 -16.91
CA LEU A 87 1.81 -1.10 -16.18
C LEU A 87 2.09 -1.00 -14.67
N ILE A 88 2.66 -2.05 -14.06
CA ILE A 88 3.05 -2.05 -12.64
C ILE A 88 4.04 -0.91 -12.36
N LEU A 89 5.05 -0.76 -13.18
CA LEU A 89 6.06 0.29 -13.06
C LEU A 89 5.46 1.68 -13.30
N ASP A 90 4.86 1.89 -14.47
CA ASP A 90 4.36 3.20 -14.92
C ASP A 90 3.28 3.76 -13.98
N SER A 91 2.38 2.92 -13.51
CA SER A 91 1.31 3.37 -12.59
C SER A 91 1.85 3.96 -11.29
N ARG A 92 2.98 3.46 -10.82
CA ARG A 92 3.65 3.94 -9.60
C ARG A 92 4.48 5.20 -9.87
N VAL A 93 5.32 5.14 -10.87
CA VAL A 93 6.22 6.25 -11.21
C VAL A 93 5.42 7.47 -11.67
N ASN A 94 4.51 7.31 -12.63
CA ASN A 94 3.69 8.42 -13.12
C ASN A 94 2.74 8.95 -12.03
N GLY A 95 2.17 8.05 -11.22
CA GLY A 95 1.32 8.45 -10.09
C GLY A 95 2.08 9.31 -9.09
N THR A 96 3.27 8.88 -8.70
CA THR A 96 4.11 9.62 -7.76
C THR A 96 4.57 10.95 -8.34
N HIS A 97 5.06 10.98 -9.58
CA HIS A 97 5.44 12.23 -10.25
C HIS A 97 4.28 13.23 -10.33
N THR A 98 3.06 12.74 -10.65
CA THR A 98 1.87 13.59 -10.74
C THR A 98 1.54 14.23 -9.40
N ILE A 99 1.54 13.44 -8.31
CA ILE A 99 1.27 13.94 -6.96
C ILE A 99 2.36 14.89 -6.48
N VAL A 100 3.63 14.52 -6.66
CA VAL A 100 4.76 15.36 -6.24
C VAL A 100 4.73 16.70 -6.95
N ARG A 101 4.49 16.70 -8.28
CA ARG A 101 4.35 17.95 -9.03
C ARG A 101 3.20 18.80 -8.52
N ALA A 102 2.01 18.20 -8.31
CA ALA A 102 0.87 18.92 -7.75
C ALA A 102 1.18 19.53 -6.39
N MET A 103 1.86 18.80 -5.50
CA MET A 103 2.26 19.31 -4.18
C MET A 103 3.23 20.49 -4.29
N THR A 104 4.18 20.43 -5.22
CA THR A 104 5.21 21.49 -5.39
C THR A 104 4.71 22.72 -6.14
N GLU A 105 3.60 22.61 -6.89
CA GLU A 105 2.95 23.72 -7.60
C GLU A 105 2.01 24.54 -6.70
N LEU A 106 1.64 24.04 -5.50
CA LEU A 106 0.79 24.77 -4.56
C LEU A 106 1.56 25.94 -3.92
N ASP A 107 0.88 27.08 -3.72
CA ASP A 107 1.44 28.24 -3.02
C ASP A 107 1.90 27.88 -1.59
N LEU A 108 1.18 27.00 -0.94
CA LEU A 108 1.51 26.42 0.37
C LEU A 108 1.60 24.88 0.22
N PRO A 109 2.78 24.35 -0.08
CA PRO A 109 2.97 22.92 -0.22
C PRO A 109 2.61 22.13 1.05
N PRO A 110 2.01 20.94 0.92
CA PRO A 110 1.86 20.02 2.05
C PRO A 110 3.20 19.73 2.72
N ARG A 111 3.20 19.65 4.05
CA ARG A 111 4.43 19.42 4.83
C ARG A 111 4.96 17.98 4.72
N ALA A 112 4.10 17.02 4.33
CA ALA A 112 4.48 15.62 4.28
C ALA A 112 3.85 14.86 3.11
N LEU A 113 4.62 13.92 2.56
CA LEU A 113 4.20 12.87 1.66
C LEU A 113 4.49 11.51 2.31
N ILE A 114 3.44 10.75 2.62
CA ILE A 114 3.56 9.33 2.95
C ILE A 114 3.35 8.57 1.65
N ALA A 115 4.44 8.20 1.01
CA ALA A 115 4.43 7.48 -0.26
C ALA A 115 4.40 5.97 -0.01
N GLY A 116 3.44 5.29 -0.61
CA GLY A 116 3.47 3.82 -0.67
C GLY A 116 4.80 3.35 -1.27
N SER A 117 5.31 2.27 -0.73
CA SER A 117 6.48 1.53 -1.19
C SER A 117 6.29 0.05 -0.82
N ALA A 118 7.28 -0.78 -0.97
CA ALA A 118 7.16 -2.20 -0.65
C ALA A 118 8.49 -2.83 -0.20
N ILE A 119 8.39 -3.85 0.64
CA ILE A 119 9.54 -4.71 0.99
C ILE A 119 10.17 -5.42 -0.22
N GLY A 120 9.49 -5.39 -1.38
CA GLY A 120 10.07 -5.80 -2.66
C GLY A 120 11.39 -5.11 -3.01
N TRP A 121 11.72 -3.98 -2.35
CA TRP A 121 13.02 -3.34 -2.39
C TRP A 121 14.17 -4.32 -2.18
N TYR A 122 14.06 -5.19 -1.17
CA TYR A 122 15.16 -6.06 -0.76
C TYR A 122 15.37 -7.27 -1.68
N GLY A 123 14.32 -7.70 -2.41
CA GLY A 123 14.38 -8.95 -3.18
C GLY A 123 14.41 -10.18 -2.27
N ASP A 124 15.14 -11.20 -2.67
CA ASP A 124 15.33 -12.43 -1.89
C ASP A 124 16.56 -12.28 -0.99
N THR A 125 16.35 -12.25 0.32
CA THR A 125 17.41 -12.16 1.33
C THR A 125 17.69 -13.50 2.02
N GLY A 126 17.05 -14.59 1.55
CA GLY A 126 17.15 -15.91 2.19
C GLY A 126 16.57 -15.86 3.60
N ASP A 127 17.37 -16.28 4.59
CA ASP A 127 17.05 -16.30 6.02
C ASP A 127 17.61 -15.07 6.79
N HIS A 128 18.19 -14.10 6.07
CA HIS A 128 18.74 -12.90 6.68
C HIS A 128 17.67 -11.84 6.89
N ALA A 129 17.47 -11.43 8.15
CA ALA A 129 16.69 -10.25 8.47
C ALA A 129 17.43 -8.99 8.01
N VAL A 130 16.70 -8.07 7.39
CA VAL A 130 17.25 -6.80 6.87
C VAL A 130 16.43 -5.62 7.38
N ASP A 131 17.09 -4.49 7.56
CA ASP A 131 16.49 -3.22 7.92
C ASP A 131 16.49 -2.25 6.73
N GLU A 132 16.06 -1.01 6.96
CA GLU A 132 15.92 0.01 5.94
C GLU A 132 17.26 0.45 5.32
N THR A 133 18.39 0.16 5.96
CA THR A 133 19.74 0.48 5.47
C THR A 133 20.23 -0.51 4.41
N ALA A 134 19.58 -1.68 4.30
CA ALA A 134 19.97 -2.70 3.36
C ALA A 134 19.78 -2.23 1.90
N PRO A 135 20.71 -2.58 1.00
CA PRO A 135 20.66 -2.18 -0.40
C PRO A 135 19.47 -2.83 -1.12
N ALA A 136 19.08 -2.21 -2.24
CA ALA A 136 18.06 -2.80 -3.10
C ALA A 136 18.55 -4.12 -3.71
N GLY A 137 17.64 -5.09 -3.79
CA GLY A 137 17.86 -6.33 -4.52
C GLY A 137 17.90 -6.13 -6.04
N THR A 138 17.99 -7.24 -6.78
CA THR A 138 18.14 -7.26 -8.24
C THR A 138 16.92 -7.83 -8.97
N SER A 139 15.80 -8.04 -8.28
CA SER A 139 14.57 -8.54 -8.89
C SER A 139 13.79 -7.43 -9.62
N PHE A 140 12.88 -7.83 -10.52
CA PHE A 140 11.97 -6.90 -11.18
C PHE A 140 11.21 -6.02 -10.17
N LEU A 141 10.74 -6.58 -9.06
CA LEU A 141 10.05 -5.79 -8.03
C LEU A 141 10.98 -4.82 -7.32
N ALA A 142 12.24 -5.20 -7.10
CA ALA A 142 13.23 -4.27 -6.54
C ALA A 142 13.51 -3.09 -7.49
N ASP A 143 13.57 -3.34 -8.81
CA ASP A 143 13.69 -2.28 -9.82
C ASP A 143 12.47 -1.36 -9.81
N VAL A 144 11.26 -1.92 -9.72
CA VAL A 144 10.02 -1.14 -9.60
C VAL A 144 10.05 -0.26 -8.37
N VAL A 145 10.39 -0.81 -7.19
CA VAL A 145 10.39 -0.04 -5.93
C VAL A 145 11.45 1.05 -5.97
N ARG A 146 12.64 0.76 -6.52
CA ARG A 146 13.70 1.76 -6.68
C ARG A 146 13.25 2.95 -7.53
N ALA A 147 12.62 2.67 -8.67
CA ALA A 147 12.09 3.73 -9.55
C ALA A 147 10.91 4.49 -8.88
N TRP A 148 10.10 3.77 -8.12
CA TRP A 148 8.96 4.34 -7.40
C TRP A 148 9.42 5.31 -6.30
N GLU A 149 10.37 4.91 -5.45
CA GLU A 149 10.93 5.78 -4.40
C GLU A 149 11.66 6.98 -5.01
N ALA A 150 12.45 6.77 -6.07
CA ALA A 150 13.14 7.86 -6.78
C ALA A 150 12.18 8.90 -7.37
N ALA A 151 10.97 8.52 -7.78
CA ALA A 151 9.96 9.45 -8.30
C ALA A 151 9.49 10.49 -7.25
N ALA A 152 9.75 10.28 -5.96
CA ALA A 152 9.42 11.22 -4.89
C ALA A 152 10.58 12.19 -4.55
N GLU A 153 11.79 12.02 -5.10
CA GLU A 153 12.95 12.89 -4.82
C GLU A 153 12.68 14.39 -5.04
N PRO A 154 11.91 14.82 -6.07
CA PRO A 154 11.64 16.26 -6.22
C PRO A 154 10.84 16.85 -5.05
N ALA A 155 10.02 16.08 -4.33
CA ALA A 155 9.36 16.55 -3.12
C ALA A 155 10.38 16.80 -1.99
N ILE A 156 11.36 15.92 -1.83
CA ILE A 156 12.45 16.09 -0.86
C ILE A 156 13.25 17.35 -1.19
N ALA A 157 13.58 17.55 -2.47
CA ALA A 157 14.30 18.75 -2.94
C ALA A 157 13.51 20.06 -2.69
N ALA A 158 12.19 19.99 -2.68
CA ALA A 158 11.29 21.10 -2.34
C ALA A 158 11.10 21.30 -0.83
N GLY A 159 11.76 20.51 0.02
CA GLY A 159 11.66 20.62 1.48
C GLY A 159 10.45 19.91 2.08
N ILE A 160 9.73 19.10 1.30
CA ILE A 160 8.61 18.28 1.80
C ILE A 160 9.18 17.03 2.47
N ARG A 161 8.71 16.72 3.67
CA ARG A 161 9.06 15.48 4.36
C ARG A 161 8.47 14.28 3.60
N VAL A 162 9.30 13.37 3.14
CA VAL A 162 8.87 12.15 2.44
C VAL A 162 9.16 10.93 3.29
N VAL A 163 8.16 10.07 3.45
CA VAL A 163 8.31 8.74 4.04
C VAL A 163 7.94 7.69 3.00
N HIS A 164 8.83 6.76 2.72
CA HIS A 164 8.57 5.61 1.87
C HIS A 164 8.09 4.44 2.74
N ALA A 165 6.78 4.23 2.77
CA ALA A 165 6.16 3.15 3.52
C ALA A 165 6.41 1.81 2.81
N ARG A 166 7.52 1.12 3.14
CA ARG A 166 7.87 -0.21 2.59
C ARG A 166 6.98 -1.27 3.21
N THR A 167 5.76 -1.33 2.70
CA THR A 167 4.72 -2.22 3.20
C THR A 167 5.03 -3.68 2.88
N GLY A 168 4.89 -4.54 3.87
CA GLY A 168 4.92 -5.98 3.73
C GLY A 168 3.64 -6.53 3.11
N LEU A 169 3.42 -7.82 3.29
CA LEU A 169 2.23 -8.49 2.83
C LEU A 169 1.05 -8.15 3.76
N VAL A 170 0.13 -7.31 3.29
CA VAL A 170 -1.02 -6.89 4.12
C VAL A 170 -2.04 -8.02 4.23
N VAL A 171 -2.35 -8.40 5.47
CA VAL A 171 -3.32 -9.44 5.81
C VAL A 171 -4.52 -8.81 6.50
N SER A 172 -5.73 -9.06 6.01
CA SER A 172 -6.95 -8.63 6.68
C SER A 172 -7.78 -9.83 7.14
N ALA A 173 -8.31 -9.74 8.36
CA ALA A 173 -9.34 -10.66 8.80
C ALA A 173 -10.63 -10.36 8.02
N PRO A 174 -11.49 -11.38 7.80
CA PRO A 174 -12.79 -11.18 7.21
C PRO A 174 -13.67 -10.29 8.09
N ASP A 175 -14.39 -9.35 7.48
CA ASP A 175 -15.48 -8.66 8.16
C ASP A 175 -16.56 -9.70 8.52
N SER A 176 -16.92 -9.71 9.79
CA SER A 176 -17.95 -10.60 10.34
C SER A 176 -19.37 -10.40 9.75
N THR A 177 -19.53 -9.40 8.89
CA THR A 177 -20.78 -9.07 8.19
C THR A 177 -20.95 -9.79 6.85
N MET A 178 -19.89 -10.33 6.27
CA MET A 178 -19.97 -11.20 5.09
C MET A 178 -19.77 -12.63 5.54
N GLY A 179 -20.79 -13.47 5.34
CA GLY A 179 -20.87 -14.82 5.84
C GLY A 179 -19.60 -15.67 5.64
N PRO A 180 -19.44 -16.78 6.37
CA PRO A 180 -18.18 -17.51 6.58
C PRO A 180 -17.49 -18.04 5.32
N LEU A 181 -18.10 -17.92 4.15
CA LEU A 181 -17.62 -18.47 2.88
C LEU A 181 -16.85 -17.48 1.98
N VAL A 182 -16.87 -16.18 2.28
CA VAL A 182 -16.25 -15.15 1.41
C VAL A 182 -15.04 -14.47 2.07
N SER A 183 -14.80 -14.78 3.30
CA SER A 183 -13.99 -13.99 4.23
C SER A 183 -12.55 -14.42 4.39
N ILE A 184 -12.03 -15.29 3.55
CA ILE A 184 -10.66 -15.78 3.68
C ILE A 184 -9.72 -14.89 2.90
N LEU A 185 -8.99 -14.09 3.64
CA LEU A 185 -7.72 -13.46 3.30
C LEU A 185 -7.70 -12.65 2.00
N LYS A 186 -8.12 -11.39 2.06
CA LYS A 186 -7.69 -10.40 1.07
C LYS A 186 -6.25 -10.05 1.37
N VAL A 187 -5.32 -10.60 0.62
CA VAL A 187 -3.93 -10.19 0.66
C VAL A 187 -3.69 -9.24 -0.48
N ALA A 188 -3.41 -8.01 -0.16
CA ALA A 188 -3.02 -7.03 -1.16
C ALA A 188 -1.51 -6.78 -1.08
N VAL A 189 -0.82 -7.16 -2.13
CA VAL A 189 0.45 -6.53 -2.47
C VAL A 189 0.07 -5.35 -3.37
N GLY A 190 -0.19 -4.21 -2.75
CA GLY A 190 -0.38 -2.91 -3.39
C GLY A 190 -1.18 -2.94 -4.70
N GLY A 191 -2.51 -3.06 -4.64
CA GLY A 191 -3.32 -2.98 -5.84
C GLY A 191 -4.79 -2.73 -5.53
N THR A 192 -5.36 -1.81 -6.29
CA THR A 192 -6.74 -1.35 -6.22
C THR A 192 -7.66 -2.20 -7.09
N SER A 193 -8.88 -2.25 -6.65
CA SER A 193 -10.10 -2.66 -7.33
C SER A 193 -10.47 -4.13 -7.37
N GLY A 194 -11.58 -4.41 -6.73
CA GLY A 194 -12.69 -5.33 -7.08
C GLY A 194 -12.40 -6.80 -7.44
N GLY A 195 -11.17 -7.21 -7.54
CA GLY A 195 -10.77 -8.57 -7.84
C GLY A 195 -10.39 -9.34 -6.58
N SER A 196 -10.97 -10.48 -6.38
CA SER A 196 -10.69 -11.44 -5.29
C SER A 196 -9.32 -12.08 -5.44
N GLY A 197 -8.21 -11.35 -5.22
CA GLY A 197 -6.95 -11.96 -5.51
C GLY A 197 -5.69 -11.25 -5.09
N GLY A 198 -5.50 -11.01 -3.81
CA GLY A 198 -4.14 -10.82 -3.28
C GLY A 198 -3.27 -12.05 -3.53
N ALA A 199 -1.98 -12.00 -3.15
CA ALA A 199 -0.99 -13.06 -3.39
C ALA A 199 -1.45 -14.47 -2.95
N PHE A 200 -2.47 -14.57 -2.10
CA PHE A 200 -3.10 -15.84 -1.69
C PHE A 200 -4.38 -16.18 -2.45
N GLY A 201 -4.95 -15.28 -3.26
CA GLY A 201 -6.15 -15.60 -4.05
C GLY A 201 -6.01 -16.91 -4.83
N PRO A 202 -4.92 -17.16 -5.54
CA PRO A 202 -4.64 -18.41 -6.22
C PRO A 202 -4.43 -19.61 -5.29
N LEU A 203 -4.07 -19.39 -4.03
CA LEU A 203 -3.82 -20.47 -3.05
C LEU A 203 -5.08 -21.00 -2.40
N ILE A 204 -6.13 -20.20 -2.26
CA ILE A 204 -7.37 -20.60 -1.57
C ILE A 204 -8.02 -21.83 -2.20
N PRO A 205 -8.19 -21.94 -3.53
CA PRO A 205 -8.72 -23.16 -4.13
C PRO A 205 -7.84 -24.39 -3.88
N SER A 206 -6.52 -24.23 -3.94
CA SER A 206 -5.59 -25.35 -3.69
C SER A 206 -5.55 -25.77 -2.23
N VAL A 207 -5.70 -24.84 -1.28
CA VAL A 207 -5.85 -25.16 0.15
C VAL A 207 -7.14 -25.94 0.39
N ARG A 208 -8.27 -25.52 -0.20
CA ARG A 208 -9.56 -26.23 -0.10
C ARG A 208 -9.51 -27.64 -0.63
N LEU A 209 -8.74 -27.89 -1.68
CA LEU A 209 -8.55 -29.21 -2.27
C LEU A 209 -7.45 -30.02 -1.58
N ASN A 210 -6.91 -29.55 -0.46
CA ASN A 210 -5.75 -30.13 0.24
C ASN A 210 -4.51 -30.26 -0.66
N LEU A 211 -4.47 -29.48 -1.74
CA LEU A 211 -3.39 -29.40 -2.72
C LEU A 211 -2.46 -28.19 -2.46
N ALA A 212 -2.65 -27.47 -1.35
CA ALA A 212 -1.79 -26.38 -0.94
C ALA A 212 -0.39 -26.92 -0.65
N GLY A 213 0.35 -27.09 -1.71
CA GLY A 213 1.74 -27.49 -1.69
C GLY A 213 2.66 -26.31 -1.48
N ARG A 214 3.94 -26.60 -1.37
CA ARG A 214 5.01 -25.62 -1.35
C ARG A 214 4.97 -24.81 -2.64
N LEU A 215 4.95 -23.48 -2.52
CA LEU A 215 5.23 -22.60 -3.65
C LEU A 215 6.75 -22.60 -3.87
N GLY A 216 7.20 -23.13 -4.99
CA GLY A 216 8.62 -23.27 -5.28
C GLY A 216 9.33 -24.14 -4.23
N PRO A 217 10.53 -23.75 -3.74
CA PRO A 217 11.27 -24.51 -2.71
C PRO A 217 10.59 -24.47 -1.33
N GLY A 218 9.64 -23.54 -1.11
CA GLY A 218 8.92 -23.36 0.16
C GLY A 218 9.77 -22.77 1.29
N THR A 219 10.99 -22.33 1.00
CA THR A 219 11.91 -21.75 2.00
C THR A 219 11.79 -20.25 2.13
N GLN A 220 11.03 -19.60 1.22
CA GLN A 220 10.83 -18.17 1.22
C GLN A 220 10.07 -17.70 2.46
N TYR A 221 10.56 -16.61 3.06
CA TYR A 221 9.90 -15.91 4.15
C TYR A 221 8.88 -14.90 3.61
N TRP A 222 7.82 -14.72 4.38
CA TRP A 222 6.75 -13.78 4.14
C TRP A 222 6.74 -12.77 5.27
N SER A 223 7.22 -11.58 5.01
CA SER A 223 7.09 -10.47 5.94
C SER A 223 5.70 -9.87 5.77
N TRP A 224 4.86 -10.05 6.75
CA TRP A 224 3.45 -9.66 6.71
C TRP A 224 3.13 -8.57 7.73
N ILE A 225 2.01 -7.88 7.52
CA ILE A 225 1.44 -6.92 8.47
C ILE A 225 -0.08 -7.05 8.45
N SER A 226 -0.74 -6.87 9.59
CA SER A 226 -2.20 -6.79 9.61
C SER A 226 -2.68 -5.49 8.98
N LEU A 227 -3.85 -5.49 8.32
CA LEU A 227 -4.44 -4.26 7.78
C LEU A 227 -4.64 -3.20 8.87
N ARG A 228 -4.98 -3.63 10.08
CA ARG A 228 -5.13 -2.74 11.23
C ARG A 228 -3.80 -2.08 11.61
N ASP A 229 -2.73 -2.85 11.68
CA ASP A 229 -1.42 -2.31 12.04
C ASP A 229 -0.84 -1.45 10.92
N GLU A 230 -1.11 -1.78 9.65
CA GLU A 230 -0.77 -0.94 8.50
C GLU A 230 -1.44 0.44 8.59
N VAL A 231 -2.75 0.49 8.88
CA VAL A 231 -3.48 1.74 9.07
C VAL A 231 -2.94 2.53 10.26
N ASN A 232 -2.65 1.86 11.38
CA ASN A 232 -2.06 2.51 12.55
C ASN A 232 -0.64 3.03 12.27
N ALA A 233 0.18 2.29 11.53
CA ALA A 233 1.52 2.70 11.15
C ALA A 233 1.50 3.92 10.22
N LEU A 234 0.65 3.92 9.18
CA LEU A 234 0.49 5.08 8.30
C LEU A 234 0.01 6.32 9.08
N THR A 235 -0.90 6.13 10.02
CA THR A 235 -1.37 7.20 10.91
C THR A 235 -0.25 7.71 11.82
N PHE A 236 0.56 6.81 12.37
CA PHE A 236 1.72 7.15 13.17
C PHE A 236 2.75 7.97 12.36
N LEU A 237 3.01 7.58 11.10
CA LEU A 237 3.91 8.31 10.21
C LEU A 237 3.39 9.71 9.84
N LEU A 238 2.06 9.90 9.75
CA LEU A 238 1.44 11.21 9.56
C LEU A 238 1.69 12.13 10.76
N ASP A 239 1.62 11.58 11.98
CA ASP A 239 1.68 12.35 13.23
C ASP A 239 3.11 12.62 13.72
N ASN A 240 4.13 11.97 13.14
CA ASN A 240 5.53 12.07 13.60
C ASN A 240 6.42 12.75 12.56
N ASP A 241 6.69 14.01 12.75
CA ASP A 241 7.46 14.83 11.83
C ASP A 241 8.96 14.48 11.78
N ASP A 242 9.48 13.80 12.80
CA ASP A 242 10.89 13.40 12.91
C ASP A 242 11.25 12.17 12.06
N ILE A 243 10.23 11.49 11.47
CA ILE A 243 10.44 10.29 10.67
C ILE A 243 10.41 10.66 9.18
N SER A 244 11.48 10.32 8.45
CA SER A 244 11.59 10.52 7.01
C SER A 244 12.40 9.38 6.36
N GLY A 245 12.35 9.27 5.04
CA GLY A 245 13.01 8.21 4.29
C GLY A 245 12.24 6.88 4.34
N PRO A 246 12.91 5.75 4.08
CA PRO A 246 12.26 4.44 4.08
C PRO A 246 11.90 3.98 5.49
N VAL A 247 10.73 3.32 5.63
CA VAL A 247 10.26 2.70 6.86
C VAL A 247 9.60 1.36 6.52
N ASN A 248 10.06 0.27 7.13
CA ASN A 248 9.49 -1.05 6.94
C ASN A 248 8.20 -1.19 7.76
N LEU A 249 7.09 -1.39 7.07
CA LEU A 249 5.79 -1.67 7.67
C LEU A 249 5.55 -3.18 7.61
N THR A 250 6.05 -3.89 8.61
CA THR A 250 5.95 -5.36 8.73
C THR A 250 5.70 -5.77 10.17
N GLY A 251 5.08 -6.92 10.35
CA GLY A 251 5.01 -7.57 11.65
C GLY A 251 6.39 -8.03 12.12
N PRO A 252 6.57 -8.20 13.42
CA PRO A 252 7.88 -8.51 14.01
C PRO A 252 8.38 -9.93 13.69
N THR A 253 7.50 -10.84 13.26
CA THR A 253 7.82 -12.24 13.01
C THR A 253 7.44 -12.62 11.59
N PRO A 254 8.41 -12.70 10.67
CA PRO A 254 8.15 -13.25 9.34
C PRO A 254 7.83 -14.74 9.45
N VAL A 255 7.04 -15.26 8.51
CA VAL A 255 6.63 -16.67 8.46
C VAL A 255 7.06 -17.31 7.16
N THR A 256 7.33 -18.61 7.20
CA THR A 256 7.66 -19.36 5.98
C THR A 256 6.40 -19.77 5.21
N ASN A 257 6.56 -20.11 3.94
CA ASN A 257 5.44 -20.59 3.13
C ASN A 257 4.69 -21.80 3.74
N PRO A 258 5.37 -22.83 4.31
CA PRO A 258 4.67 -23.91 5.00
C PRO A 258 3.84 -23.47 6.22
N GLU A 259 4.36 -22.53 7.02
CA GLU A 259 3.64 -22.00 8.19
C GLU A 259 2.37 -21.25 7.78
N VAL A 260 2.43 -20.46 6.70
CA VAL A 260 1.23 -19.82 6.12
C VAL A 260 0.23 -20.87 5.65
N ALA A 261 0.67 -21.90 4.93
CA ALA A 261 -0.20 -22.95 4.43
C ALA A 261 -0.87 -23.71 5.58
N GLU A 262 -0.15 -24.00 6.65
CA GLU A 262 -0.69 -24.67 7.84
C GLU A 262 -1.70 -23.80 8.60
N ALA A 263 -1.40 -22.52 8.81
CA ALA A 263 -2.33 -21.57 9.42
C ALA A 263 -3.65 -21.47 8.62
N LEU A 264 -3.54 -21.39 7.28
CA LEU A 264 -4.71 -21.37 6.40
C LEU A 264 -5.56 -22.66 6.51
N LYS A 265 -4.92 -23.83 6.58
CA LYS A 265 -5.63 -25.11 6.76
C LYS A 265 -6.37 -25.15 8.09
N GLN A 266 -5.75 -24.69 9.17
CA GLN A 266 -6.39 -24.67 10.49
C GLN A 266 -7.61 -23.75 10.52
N GLU A 267 -7.53 -22.58 9.94
CA GLU A 267 -8.66 -21.64 9.87
C GLU A 267 -9.78 -22.14 8.94
N ILE A 268 -9.45 -22.69 7.79
CA ILE A 268 -10.43 -23.28 6.86
C ILE A 268 -11.09 -24.50 7.51
N GLY A 269 -10.32 -25.37 8.18
CA GLY A 269 -10.84 -26.54 8.88
C GLY A 269 -11.80 -26.18 10.02
N ARG A 270 -11.53 -25.11 10.78
CA ARG A 270 -12.43 -24.61 11.83
C ARG A 270 -13.74 -24.04 11.29
N ALA A 271 -13.75 -23.52 10.07
CA ALA A 271 -14.97 -22.97 9.46
C ALA A 271 -15.97 -24.05 9.00
N TRP A 272 -15.59 -25.34 9.03
CA TRP A 272 -16.42 -26.47 8.62
C TRP A 272 -16.84 -27.38 9.78
N LEU A 273 -16.42 -27.07 11.02
CA LEU A 273 -16.87 -27.73 12.25
C LEU A 273 -17.88 -26.83 13.00
#